data_6fc7dc26f7d225e2252cd48f81ccf635
#
_entry.id   6fc7dc26f7d225e2252cd48f81ccf635
#
_cell.length_a   1.000
_cell.length_b   1.000
_cell.length_c   1.000
_cell.angle_alpha   90.00
_cell.angle_beta   90.00
_cell.angle_gamma   90.00
#
_symmetry.space_group_name_H-M   'P 1'
#
loop_
_entity.id
_entity.type
_entity.pdbx_description
1 polymer ?
#
loop_
_entity_poly.entity_id
_entity_poly.type
_entity_poly.pdbx_seq_one_letter_code
_entity_poly.pdbx_strand_id
1 'polypeptide(L)'
;MIEGLVGLTLMMLLCCLRVPISFAMAIVGIAGYAYMRDWNWTVAFAMTQTKLYETGRNYTLSVVPLFILMGNFVTRAGMSQELFRAAYAFIGHLRGGLAMATIWASAGFGGICGSSIATAATFAKVAYPSMKKFGYSDRLAAGVVAGGGTLGIMIPPSTIMVIYGIFTETNIGKLFAAGIIPGIVGAILLCGAVQYMTWRDPRSGPPGGRSSWRERFRALKDVWAVAALFFFVMGGIYVGFFTATEGAAMGAFGAMIFALWRRALTWRTLYAALLESARTTSMLFMILIGALIFAEFVNITTMPADLKAWVTHFNVRPTVVVAAICAVYVVLGTAMEELSMILLTIPVFFPVIVHLGFDPVWFGIIIVCVVEIGLISPPVGMNMFVLRTLIPEVSTATIFSGVLPFMWADVVRLAILVAFPWLSLWLPSLMR
;
A
#
# COMPACT_ATOMS: atom_id res chain seq x y z
N MET A 1 -28.37 7.91 10.49
CA MET A 1 -27.07 7.62 11.15
C MET A 1 -27.05 6.26 11.87
N ILE A 2 -28.08 5.90 12.64
CA ILE A 2 -28.11 4.67 13.43
C ILE A 2 -28.01 3.42 12.54
N GLU A 3 -28.75 3.38 11.45
CA GLU A 3 -28.78 2.25 10.50
C GLU A 3 -27.38 1.96 9.90
N GLY A 4 -26.67 3.02 9.53
CA GLY A 4 -25.30 2.89 9.01
C GLY A 4 -24.32 2.36 10.07
N LEU A 5 -24.42 2.83 11.32
CA LEU A 5 -23.62 2.33 12.44
C LEU A 5 -23.94 0.87 12.77
N VAL A 6 -25.23 0.51 12.75
CA VAL A 6 -25.65 -0.89 12.93
C VAL A 6 -25.08 -1.77 11.82
N GLY A 7 -25.14 -1.32 10.57
CA GLY A 7 -24.54 -2.05 9.45
C GLY A 7 -23.03 -2.24 9.60
N LEU A 8 -22.29 -1.20 9.96
CA LEU A 8 -20.85 -1.30 10.26
C LEU A 8 -20.55 -2.29 11.40
N THR A 9 -21.35 -2.23 12.48
CA THR A 9 -21.19 -3.13 13.62
C THR A 9 -21.47 -4.59 13.25
N LEU A 10 -22.54 -4.84 12.51
CA LEU A 10 -22.88 -6.19 12.02
C LEU A 10 -21.82 -6.74 11.09
N MET A 11 -21.29 -5.93 10.19
CA MET A 11 -20.19 -6.32 9.30
C MET A 11 -18.95 -6.70 10.11
N MET A 12 -18.55 -5.87 11.10
CA MET A 12 -17.40 -6.17 11.96
C MET A 12 -17.63 -7.45 12.78
N LEU A 13 -18.85 -7.69 13.24
CA LEU A 13 -19.21 -8.91 13.96
C LEU A 13 -19.09 -10.13 13.06
N LEU A 14 -19.54 -10.07 11.81
CA LEU A 14 -19.36 -11.14 10.83
C LEU A 14 -17.87 -11.42 10.57
N CYS A 15 -17.04 -10.38 10.47
CA CYS A 15 -15.59 -10.56 10.35
C CYS A 15 -14.99 -11.25 11.58
N CYS A 16 -15.43 -10.92 12.81
CA CYS A 16 -15.03 -11.61 14.03
C CYS A 16 -15.45 -13.10 14.03
N LEU A 17 -16.57 -13.44 13.38
CA LEU A 17 -17.02 -14.80 13.14
C LEU A 17 -16.28 -15.51 11.99
N ARG A 18 -15.17 -14.91 11.49
CA ARG A 18 -14.33 -15.44 10.40
C ARG A 18 -15.00 -15.46 9.01
N VAL A 19 -16.08 -14.71 8.80
CA VAL A 19 -16.61 -14.50 7.45
C VAL A 19 -15.64 -13.60 6.69
N PRO A 20 -15.22 -13.98 5.45
CA PRO A 20 -14.38 -13.11 4.65
C PRO A 20 -15.06 -11.73 4.45
N ILE A 21 -14.28 -10.66 4.57
CA ILE A 21 -14.81 -9.29 4.61
C ILE A 21 -15.63 -8.91 3.37
N SER A 22 -15.25 -9.41 2.19
CA SER A 22 -15.99 -9.22 0.95
C SER A 22 -17.43 -9.72 1.04
N PHE A 23 -17.62 -10.92 1.62
CA PHE A 23 -18.94 -11.49 1.84
C PHE A 23 -19.68 -10.80 2.99
N ALA A 24 -18.98 -10.43 4.06
CA ALA A 24 -19.59 -9.68 5.16
C ALA A 24 -20.16 -8.34 4.66
N MET A 25 -19.39 -7.59 3.87
CA MET A 25 -19.85 -6.34 3.24
C MET A 25 -21.03 -6.58 2.29
N ALA A 26 -20.96 -7.61 1.44
CA ALA A 26 -22.04 -7.90 0.50
C ALA A 26 -23.34 -8.30 1.24
N ILE A 27 -23.27 -9.19 2.23
CA ILE A 27 -24.43 -9.66 3.00
C ILE A 27 -25.09 -8.49 3.73
N VAL A 28 -24.30 -7.71 4.48
CA VAL A 28 -24.84 -6.57 5.23
C VAL A 28 -25.32 -5.46 4.28
N GLY A 29 -24.62 -5.23 3.17
CA GLY A 29 -25.02 -4.26 2.16
C GLY A 29 -26.35 -4.60 1.51
N ILE A 30 -26.54 -5.86 1.06
CA ILE A 30 -27.79 -6.33 0.45
C ILE A 30 -28.93 -6.29 1.48
N ALA A 31 -28.74 -6.86 2.66
CA ALA A 31 -29.76 -6.91 3.70
C ALA A 31 -30.13 -5.51 4.22
N GLY A 32 -29.12 -4.66 4.45
CA GLY A 32 -29.32 -3.27 4.88
C GLY A 32 -30.03 -2.44 3.82
N TYR A 33 -29.69 -2.62 2.53
CA TYR A 33 -30.38 -1.94 1.42
C TYR A 33 -31.83 -2.40 1.31
N ALA A 34 -32.10 -3.72 1.44
CA ALA A 34 -33.46 -4.26 1.46
C ALA A 34 -34.28 -3.67 2.64
N TYR A 35 -33.67 -3.61 3.84
CA TYR A 35 -34.28 -3.02 5.03
C TYR A 35 -34.69 -1.54 4.79
N MET A 36 -33.78 -0.74 4.24
CA MET A 36 -34.04 0.67 3.92
C MET A 36 -35.10 0.87 2.83
N ARG A 37 -35.52 -0.19 2.11
CA ARG A 37 -36.55 -0.24 1.08
C ARG A 37 -37.74 -1.14 1.48
N ASP A 38 -38.10 -1.12 2.76
CA ASP A 38 -39.27 -1.86 3.30
C ASP A 38 -39.16 -3.38 3.03
N TRP A 39 -37.95 -3.98 3.21
CA TRP A 39 -37.64 -5.38 2.95
C TRP A 39 -37.85 -5.83 1.50
N ASN A 40 -37.73 -4.89 0.55
CA ASN A 40 -37.89 -5.19 -0.88
C ASN A 40 -36.60 -5.84 -1.44
N TRP A 41 -36.54 -7.17 -1.38
CA TRP A 41 -35.43 -7.96 -1.90
C TRP A 41 -35.24 -7.83 -3.41
N THR A 42 -36.32 -7.63 -4.19
CA THR A 42 -36.23 -7.44 -5.64
C THR A 42 -35.37 -6.22 -5.98
N VAL A 43 -35.57 -5.12 -5.30
CA VAL A 43 -34.83 -3.88 -5.49
C VAL A 43 -33.37 -4.04 -5.03
N ALA A 44 -33.15 -4.74 -3.89
CA ALA A 44 -31.80 -5.00 -3.38
C ALA A 44 -30.98 -5.89 -4.33
N PHE A 45 -31.59 -6.93 -4.90
CA PHE A 45 -30.90 -7.77 -5.90
C PHE A 45 -30.70 -7.05 -7.23
N ALA A 46 -31.64 -6.20 -7.67
CA ALA A 46 -31.44 -5.39 -8.87
C ALA A 46 -30.27 -4.42 -8.71
N MET A 47 -30.15 -3.75 -7.56
CA MET A 47 -28.98 -2.92 -7.23
C MET A 47 -27.69 -3.74 -7.29
N THR A 48 -27.69 -4.92 -6.65
CA THR A 48 -26.52 -5.84 -6.64
C THR A 48 -26.12 -6.24 -8.06
N GLN A 49 -27.06 -6.60 -8.92
CA GLN A 49 -26.80 -6.94 -10.33
C GLN A 49 -26.20 -5.76 -11.08
N THR A 50 -26.73 -4.55 -10.87
CA THR A 50 -26.18 -3.33 -11.50
C THR A 50 -24.74 -3.11 -11.09
N LYS A 51 -24.40 -3.21 -9.80
CA LYS A 51 -23.01 -3.03 -9.31
C LYS A 51 -22.06 -4.09 -9.84
N LEU A 52 -22.49 -5.35 -9.90
CA LEU A 52 -21.71 -6.42 -10.52
C LEU A 52 -21.42 -6.14 -11.99
N TYR A 53 -22.43 -5.73 -12.73
CA TYR A 53 -22.31 -5.43 -14.16
C TYR A 53 -21.42 -4.21 -14.42
N GLU A 54 -21.63 -3.10 -13.68
CA GLU A 54 -20.81 -1.90 -13.77
C GLU A 54 -19.34 -2.19 -13.47
N THR A 55 -19.07 -2.96 -12.40
CA THR A 55 -17.71 -3.36 -12.03
C THR A 55 -17.06 -4.20 -13.12
N GLY A 56 -17.79 -5.17 -13.69
CA GLY A 56 -17.26 -6.05 -14.74
C GLY A 56 -16.99 -5.31 -16.07
N ARG A 57 -17.69 -4.21 -16.34
CA ARG A 57 -17.49 -3.38 -17.56
C ARG A 57 -16.49 -2.24 -17.39
N ASN A 58 -16.04 -1.97 -16.17
CA ASN A 58 -15.20 -0.82 -15.93
C ASN A 58 -13.77 -1.06 -16.47
N TYR A 59 -13.45 -0.42 -17.60
CA TYR A 59 -12.13 -0.51 -18.24
C TYR A 59 -11.00 -0.10 -17.31
N THR A 60 -11.20 0.92 -16.47
CA THR A 60 -10.16 1.43 -15.57
C THR A 60 -9.72 0.40 -14.54
N LEU A 61 -10.62 -0.53 -14.15
CA LEU A 61 -10.29 -1.62 -13.24
C LEU A 61 -9.28 -2.61 -13.80
N SER A 62 -9.09 -2.69 -15.13
CA SER A 62 -8.07 -3.55 -15.74
C SER A 62 -6.64 -3.13 -15.39
N VAL A 63 -6.43 -1.91 -14.91
CA VAL A 63 -5.13 -1.44 -14.41
C VAL A 63 -4.61 -2.28 -13.25
N VAL A 64 -5.49 -2.78 -12.38
CA VAL A 64 -5.13 -3.57 -11.18
C VAL A 64 -4.46 -4.90 -11.54
N PRO A 65 -5.08 -5.80 -12.33
CA PRO A 65 -4.45 -7.06 -12.73
C PRO A 65 -3.15 -6.86 -13.50
N LEU A 66 -3.05 -5.79 -14.30
CA LEU A 66 -1.85 -5.51 -15.08
C LEU A 66 -0.67 -5.09 -14.21
N PHE A 67 -0.86 -4.23 -13.19
CA PHE A 67 0.22 -3.90 -12.25
C PHE A 67 0.61 -5.09 -11.37
N ILE A 68 -0.36 -5.92 -10.93
CA ILE A 68 -0.06 -7.15 -10.20
C ILE A 68 0.80 -8.10 -11.04
N LEU A 69 0.44 -8.26 -12.31
CA LEU A 69 1.19 -9.10 -13.25
C LEU A 69 2.60 -8.55 -13.49
N MET A 70 2.73 -7.23 -13.66
CA MET A 70 4.03 -6.55 -13.77
C MET A 70 4.91 -6.86 -12.54
N GLY A 71 4.38 -6.69 -11.32
CA GLY A 71 5.08 -6.97 -10.07
C GLY A 71 5.53 -8.42 -9.96
N ASN A 72 4.68 -9.37 -10.36
CA ASN A 72 5.01 -10.80 -10.38
C ASN A 72 6.14 -11.14 -11.37
N PHE A 73 6.15 -10.54 -12.56
CA PHE A 73 7.25 -10.75 -13.51
C PHE A 73 8.57 -10.17 -13.00
N VAL A 74 8.56 -8.97 -12.43
CA VAL A 74 9.73 -8.30 -11.86
C VAL A 74 10.31 -9.12 -10.69
N THR A 75 9.45 -9.63 -9.83
CA THR A 75 9.85 -10.49 -8.69
C THR A 75 10.56 -11.74 -9.17
N ARG A 76 9.98 -12.43 -10.16
CA ARG A 76 10.53 -13.68 -10.71
C ARG A 76 11.77 -13.47 -11.54
N ALA A 77 11.96 -12.29 -12.13
CA ALA A 77 13.17 -11.91 -12.84
C ALA A 77 14.39 -11.63 -11.92
N GLY A 78 14.22 -11.69 -10.59
CA GLY A 78 15.30 -11.49 -9.61
C GLY A 78 15.74 -10.03 -9.45
N MET A 79 14.94 -9.08 -9.92
CA MET A 79 15.27 -7.65 -9.90
C MET A 79 15.37 -7.07 -8.48
N SER A 80 14.69 -7.66 -7.49
CA SER A 80 14.79 -7.26 -6.07
C SER A 80 16.20 -7.43 -5.49
N GLN A 81 16.92 -8.50 -5.89
CA GLN A 81 18.29 -8.74 -5.45
C GLN A 81 19.27 -7.70 -6.03
N GLU A 82 19.04 -7.26 -7.26
CA GLU A 82 19.86 -6.23 -7.91
C GLU A 82 19.68 -4.87 -7.26
N LEU A 83 18.43 -4.48 -6.98
CA LEU A 83 18.14 -3.26 -6.22
C LEU A 83 18.82 -3.28 -4.85
N PHE A 84 18.76 -4.40 -4.14
CA PHE A 84 19.41 -4.55 -2.86
C PHE A 84 20.95 -4.45 -2.95
N ARG A 85 21.57 -5.11 -3.94
CA ARG A 85 23.03 -5.01 -4.20
C ARG A 85 23.45 -3.60 -4.55
N ALA A 86 22.66 -2.93 -5.41
CA ALA A 86 22.94 -1.55 -5.80
C ALA A 86 22.88 -0.62 -4.59
N ALA A 87 21.80 -0.65 -3.81
CA ALA A 87 21.69 0.15 -2.60
C ALA A 87 22.84 -0.15 -1.61
N TYR A 88 23.18 -1.42 -1.40
CA TYR A 88 24.28 -1.82 -0.54
C TYR A 88 25.64 -1.27 -1.02
N ALA A 89 25.92 -1.28 -2.31
CA ALA A 89 27.18 -0.77 -2.85
C ALA A 89 27.41 0.72 -2.54
N PHE A 90 26.34 1.52 -2.39
CA PHE A 90 26.46 2.95 -2.07
C PHE A 90 26.50 3.24 -0.57
N ILE A 91 25.66 2.59 0.23
CA ILE A 91 25.45 2.94 1.63
C ILE A 91 25.86 1.86 2.62
N GLY A 92 26.27 0.68 2.15
CA GLY A 92 26.60 -0.47 2.99
C GLY A 92 27.77 -0.23 3.97
N HIS A 93 28.65 0.71 3.68
CA HIS A 93 29.78 1.07 4.54
C HIS A 93 29.41 1.87 5.80
N LEU A 94 28.17 2.34 5.89
CA LEU A 94 27.67 3.08 7.06
C LEU A 94 27.25 2.09 8.17
N ARG A 95 27.21 2.57 9.42
CA ARG A 95 26.59 1.81 10.51
C ARG A 95 25.10 1.63 10.20
N GLY A 96 24.58 0.40 10.27
CA GLY A 96 23.24 0.10 9.80
C GLY A 96 23.09 0.16 8.26
N GLY A 97 24.19 0.21 7.51
CA GLY A 97 24.18 0.42 6.06
C GLY A 97 23.41 -0.64 5.29
N LEU A 98 23.47 -1.90 5.72
CA LEU A 98 22.71 -2.98 5.09
C LEU A 98 21.20 -2.84 5.35
N ALA A 99 20.82 -2.37 6.55
CA ALA A 99 19.43 -2.07 6.89
C ALA A 99 18.90 -0.88 6.08
N MET A 100 19.67 0.21 5.96
CA MET A 100 19.29 1.36 5.10
C MET A 100 19.24 0.97 3.62
N ALA A 101 20.14 0.10 3.15
CA ALA A 101 20.10 -0.46 1.80
C ALA A 101 18.82 -1.26 1.55
N THR A 102 18.33 -1.99 2.57
CA THR A 102 17.04 -2.69 2.50
C THR A 102 15.88 -1.71 2.32
N ILE A 103 15.85 -0.58 3.05
CA ILE A 103 14.81 0.45 2.91
C ILE A 103 14.78 1.01 1.48
N TRP A 104 15.92 1.45 0.95
CA TRP A 104 15.98 1.98 -0.41
C TRP A 104 15.67 0.94 -1.48
N ALA A 105 16.11 -0.30 -1.28
CA ALA A 105 15.77 -1.39 -2.18
C ALA A 105 14.28 -1.73 -2.13
N SER A 106 13.67 -1.70 -0.94
CA SER A 106 12.22 -1.87 -0.76
C SER A 106 11.44 -0.74 -1.42
N ALA A 107 11.90 0.50 -1.30
CA ALA A 107 11.33 1.65 -1.97
C ALA A 107 11.34 1.49 -3.50
N GLY A 108 12.50 1.13 -4.07
CA GLY A 108 12.62 0.91 -5.52
C GLY A 108 11.84 -0.30 -6.03
N PHE A 109 11.81 -1.39 -5.27
CA PHE A 109 11.04 -2.59 -5.61
C PHE A 109 9.54 -2.36 -5.44
N GLY A 110 9.15 -1.70 -4.36
CA GLY A 110 7.77 -1.32 -4.06
C GLY A 110 7.17 -0.47 -5.17
N GLY A 111 7.96 0.49 -5.70
CA GLY A 111 7.60 1.30 -6.87
C GLY A 111 7.37 0.52 -8.18
N ILE A 112 7.45 -0.79 -8.16
CA ILE A 112 7.10 -1.65 -9.31
C ILE A 112 6.09 -2.72 -8.88
N CYS A 113 6.23 -3.24 -7.66
CA CYS A 113 5.37 -4.29 -7.11
C CYS A 113 4.01 -3.75 -6.65
N GLY A 114 3.96 -2.52 -6.12
CA GLY A 114 2.74 -1.85 -5.67
C GLY A 114 2.04 -2.49 -4.47
N SER A 115 2.73 -3.36 -3.71
CA SER A 115 2.18 -4.11 -2.58
C SER A 115 3.14 -4.14 -1.39
N SER A 116 2.66 -3.75 -0.22
CA SER A 116 3.42 -3.79 1.03
C SER A 116 3.79 -5.22 1.43
N ILE A 117 2.82 -6.12 1.41
CA ILE A 117 2.98 -7.53 1.79
C ILE A 117 4.00 -8.23 0.88
N ALA A 118 3.88 -8.05 -0.43
CA ALA A 118 4.80 -8.67 -1.39
C ALA A 118 6.22 -8.12 -1.24
N THR A 119 6.37 -6.82 -0.97
CA THR A 119 7.66 -6.18 -0.72
C THR A 119 8.30 -6.73 0.57
N ALA A 120 7.56 -6.76 1.69
CA ALA A 120 8.03 -7.32 2.94
C ALA A 120 8.43 -8.80 2.80
N ALA A 121 7.61 -9.61 2.13
CA ALA A 121 7.90 -11.02 1.89
C ALA A 121 9.14 -11.23 1.02
N THR A 122 9.36 -10.39 0.02
CA THR A 122 10.54 -10.45 -0.85
C THR A 122 11.80 -10.12 -0.07
N PHE A 123 11.80 -9.03 0.69
CA PHE A 123 12.99 -8.62 1.46
C PHE A 123 13.23 -9.45 2.71
N ALA A 124 12.20 -10.13 3.25
CA ALA A 124 12.40 -11.20 4.23
C ALA A 124 13.28 -12.33 3.69
N LYS A 125 13.15 -12.65 2.41
CA LYS A 125 13.95 -13.70 1.76
C LYS A 125 15.30 -13.21 1.23
N VAL A 126 15.41 -11.95 0.82
CA VAL A 126 16.59 -11.38 0.19
C VAL A 126 17.53 -10.70 1.20
N ALA A 127 16.98 -9.84 2.05
CA ALA A 127 17.75 -8.97 2.93
C ALA A 127 17.97 -9.58 4.32
N TYR A 128 16.97 -10.22 4.91
CA TYR A 128 17.08 -10.76 6.27
C TYR A 128 18.22 -11.79 6.42
N PRO A 129 18.38 -12.80 5.54
CA PRO A 129 19.50 -13.74 5.65
C PRO A 129 20.86 -13.05 5.50
N SER A 130 20.94 -12.03 4.66
CA SER A 130 22.16 -11.24 4.49
C SER A 130 22.47 -10.46 5.77
N MET A 131 21.50 -9.77 6.35
CA MET A 131 21.68 -9.05 7.62
C MET A 131 22.10 -9.98 8.75
N LYS A 132 21.52 -11.16 8.84
CA LYS A 132 21.90 -12.20 9.80
C LYS A 132 23.34 -12.62 9.66
N LYS A 133 23.79 -12.91 8.41
CA LYS A 133 25.19 -13.27 8.10
C LYS A 133 26.17 -12.18 8.49
N PHE A 134 25.78 -10.91 8.37
CA PHE A 134 26.61 -9.76 8.76
C PHE A 134 26.51 -9.40 10.25
N GLY A 135 25.84 -10.22 11.07
CA GLY A 135 25.77 -10.03 12.52
C GLY A 135 24.78 -8.97 12.98
N TYR A 136 23.80 -8.62 12.16
CA TYR A 136 22.70 -7.72 12.56
C TYR A 136 21.79 -8.40 13.57
N SER A 137 21.27 -7.62 14.53
CA SER A 137 20.28 -8.12 15.46
C SER A 137 18.97 -8.46 14.76
N ASP A 138 18.30 -9.52 15.22
CA ASP A 138 16.97 -9.91 14.68
C ASP A 138 15.95 -8.79 14.83
N ARG A 139 16.06 -8.03 15.92
CA ARG A 139 15.22 -6.88 16.19
C ARG A 139 15.30 -5.82 15.09
N LEU A 140 16.53 -5.41 14.71
CA LEU A 140 16.74 -4.43 13.64
C LEU A 140 16.38 -5.01 12.28
N ALA A 141 16.83 -6.23 11.99
CA ALA A 141 16.62 -6.87 10.69
C ALA A 141 15.12 -7.09 10.38
N ALA A 142 14.36 -7.63 11.33
CA ALA A 142 12.92 -7.80 11.15
C ALA A 142 12.17 -6.46 11.09
N GLY A 143 12.55 -5.48 11.95
CA GLY A 143 11.94 -4.15 11.94
C GLY A 143 12.13 -3.42 10.61
N VAL A 144 13.32 -3.49 10.03
CA VAL A 144 13.64 -2.89 8.72
C VAL A 144 12.85 -3.52 7.58
N VAL A 145 12.71 -4.86 7.58
CA VAL A 145 11.95 -5.55 6.53
C VAL A 145 10.46 -5.22 6.64
N ALA A 146 9.92 -5.15 7.86
CA ALA A 146 8.53 -4.75 8.08
C ALA A 146 8.28 -3.31 7.65
N GLY A 147 9.04 -2.36 8.18
CA GLY A 147 8.89 -0.94 7.89
C GLY A 147 9.26 -0.57 6.46
N GLY A 148 10.35 -1.14 5.91
CA GLY A 148 10.70 -0.93 4.50
C GLY A 148 9.66 -1.49 3.54
N GLY A 149 8.98 -2.59 3.92
CA GLY A 149 7.90 -3.18 3.16
C GLY A 149 6.72 -2.24 2.94
N THR A 150 6.40 -1.37 3.92
CA THR A 150 5.27 -0.44 3.80
C THR A 150 5.43 0.55 2.65
N LEU A 151 6.67 0.96 2.34
CA LEU A 151 6.94 1.86 1.20
C LEU A 151 6.44 1.30 -0.14
N GLY A 152 6.17 -0.01 -0.22
CA GLY A 152 5.65 -0.66 -1.42
C GLY A 152 4.26 -0.21 -1.86
N ILE A 153 3.50 0.48 -1.02
CA ILE A 153 2.20 1.04 -1.38
C ILE A 153 2.21 2.57 -1.48
N MET A 154 3.26 3.23 -0.98
CA MET A 154 3.38 4.68 -1.09
C MET A 154 4.05 5.10 -2.41
N ILE A 155 5.11 4.39 -2.81
CA ILE A 155 5.82 4.71 -4.04
C ILE A 155 5.09 4.10 -5.23
N PRO A 156 4.67 4.92 -6.22
CA PRO A 156 3.88 4.44 -7.34
C PRO A 156 4.69 3.54 -8.31
N PRO A 157 4.01 2.65 -9.07
CA PRO A 157 2.57 2.44 -9.08
C PRO A 157 2.08 1.66 -7.84
N SER A 158 0.95 2.06 -7.29
CA SER A 158 0.36 1.49 -6.09
C SER A 158 -1.06 1.01 -6.37
N THR A 159 -1.36 -0.26 -6.04
CA THR A 159 -2.71 -0.82 -6.20
C THR A 159 -3.73 -0.11 -5.32
N ILE A 160 -3.31 0.35 -4.14
CA ILE A 160 -4.16 1.11 -3.22
C ILE A 160 -4.54 2.47 -3.80
N MET A 161 -3.57 3.20 -4.36
CA MET A 161 -3.83 4.50 -4.99
C MET A 161 -4.76 4.36 -6.19
N VAL A 162 -4.62 3.26 -6.95
CA VAL A 162 -5.53 2.96 -8.07
C VAL A 162 -6.95 2.76 -7.57
N ILE A 163 -7.15 1.92 -6.57
CA ILE A 163 -8.48 1.62 -6.03
C ILE A 163 -9.10 2.86 -5.37
N TYR A 164 -8.30 3.63 -4.61
CA TYR A 164 -8.74 4.91 -4.08
C TYR A 164 -9.19 5.86 -5.22
N GLY A 165 -8.38 6.01 -6.27
CA GLY A 165 -8.67 6.87 -7.41
C GLY A 165 -9.94 6.48 -8.14
N ILE A 166 -10.19 5.18 -8.33
CA ILE A 166 -11.42 4.67 -8.97
C ILE A 166 -12.64 4.94 -8.09
N PHE A 167 -12.52 4.71 -6.77
CA PHE A 167 -13.64 4.85 -5.84
C PHE A 167 -14.03 6.29 -5.57
N THR A 168 -13.08 7.22 -5.64
CA THR A 168 -13.27 8.65 -5.41
C THR A 168 -13.32 9.47 -6.69
N GLU A 169 -13.26 8.81 -7.86
CA GLU A 169 -13.17 9.45 -9.18
C GLU A 169 -12.00 10.44 -9.30
N THR A 170 -10.92 10.18 -8.52
CA THR A 170 -9.72 11.00 -8.51
C THR A 170 -8.73 10.51 -9.57
N ASN A 171 -8.04 11.43 -10.26
CA ASN A 171 -7.07 11.08 -11.30
C ASN A 171 -5.91 10.23 -10.75
N ILE A 172 -5.78 8.99 -11.24
CA ILE A 172 -4.77 8.01 -10.78
C ILE A 172 -3.35 8.50 -11.06
N GLY A 173 -3.11 9.15 -12.21
CA GLY A 173 -1.80 9.72 -12.54
C GLY A 173 -1.37 10.78 -11.54
N LYS A 174 -2.30 11.67 -11.11
CA LYS A 174 -2.04 12.67 -10.07
C LYS A 174 -1.77 12.03 -8.71
N LEU A 175 -2.49 10.96 -8.35
CA LEU A 175 -2.23 10.19 -7.12
C LEU A 175 -0.83 9.56 -7.15
N PHE A 176 -0.43 9.00 -8.27
CA PHE A 176 0.92 8.45 -8.43
C PHE A 176 1.99 9.54 -8.29
N ALA A 177 1.82 10.69 -8.93
CA ALA A 177 2.74 11.81 -8.76
C ALA A 177 2.81 12.26 -7.29
N ALA A 178 1.66 12.34 -6.62
CA ALA A 178 1.56 12.75 -5.22
C ALA A 178 2.30 11.82 -4.25
N GLY A 179 2.43 10.54 -4.56
CA GLY A 179 3.08 9.54 -3.70
C GLY A 179 4.61 9.57 -3.72
N ILE A 180 5.25 10.18 -4.73
CA ILE A 180 6.71 10.12 -4.90
C ILE A 180 7.44 10.83 -3.76
N ILE A 181 7.13 12.11 -3.54
CA ILE A 181 7.81 12.91 -2.51
C ILE A 181 7.54 12.35 -1.10
N PRO A 182 6.29 12.04 -0.70
CA PRO A 182 6.01 11.36 0.56
C PRO A 182 6.72 10.02 0.72
N GLY A 183 6.87 9.24 -0.35
CA GLY A 183 7.61 7.98 -0.34
C GLY A 183 9.11 8.17 -0.09
N ILE A 184 9.73 9.18 -0.72
CA ILE A 184 11.13 9.54 -0.50
C ILE A 184 11.34 10.05 0.94
N VAL A 185 10.46 10.93 1.42
CA VAL A 185 10.48 11.41 2.81
C VAL A 185 10.37 10.25 3.79
N GLY A 186 9.48 9.29 3.52
CA GLY A 186 9.35 8.06 4.29
C GLY A 186 10.65 7.26 4.33
N ALA A 187 11.26 7.00 3.17
CA ALA A 187 12.54 6.28 3.10
C ALA A 187 13.65 6.97 3.90
N ILE A 188 13.74 8.30 3.86
CA ILE A 188 14.71 9.08 4.65
C ILE A 188 14.44 8.95 6.15
N LEU A 189 13.18 9.08 6.58
CA LEU A 189 12.81 8.97 8.00
C LEU A 189 13.02 7.54 8.54
N LEU A 190 12.71 6.51 7.75
CA LEU A 190 13.00 5.12 8.11
C LEU A 190 14.52 4.87 8.21
N CYS A 191 15.33 5.47 7.33
CA CYS A 191 16.80 5.46 7.47
C CYS A 191 17.23 6.17 8.75
N GLY A 192 16.57 7.26 9.12
CA GLY A 192 16.78 7.94 10.42
C GLY A 192 16.47 7.03 11.61
N ALA A 193 15.41 6.22 11.54
CA ALA A 193 15.09 5.21 12.56
C ALA A 193 16.19 4.14 12.68
N VAL A 194 16.78 3.68 11.55
CA VAL A 194 17.94 2.78 11.57
C VAL A 194 19.13 3.44 12.25
N GLN A 195 19.44 4.70 11.93
CA GLN A 195 20.53 5.44 12.56
C GLN A 195 20.31 5.61 14.06
N TYR A 196 19.10 5.92 14.49
CA TYR A 196 18.73 6.01 15.90
C TYR A 196 18.97 4.68 16.63
N MET A 197 18.52 3.55 16.04
CA MET A 197 18.69 2.22 16.64
C MET A 197 20.17 1.83 16.75
N THR A 198 20.96 2.06 15.70
CA THR A 198 22.39 1.74 15.67
C THR A 198 23.25 2.71 16.50
N TRP A 199 22.78 3.94 16.71
CA TRP A 199 23.40 4.87 17.64
C TRP A 199 23.19 4.43 19.09
N ARG A 200 21.98 3.97 19.43
CA ARG A 200 21.64 3.49 20.78
C ARG A 200 22.28 2.14 21.10
N ASP A 201 22.36 1.26 20.12
CA ASP A 201 23.02 -0.05 20.21
C ASP A 201 23.91 -0.29 18.96
N PRO A 202 25.21 0.09 19.03
CA PRO A 202 26.12 -0.06 17.90
C PRO A 202 26.34 -1.50 17.43
N ARG A 203 26.04 -2.49 18.27
CA ARG A 203 26.17 -3.91 17.92
C ARG A 203 25.00 -4.43 17.10
N SER A 204 23.87 -3.71 17.10
CA SER A 204 22.67 -4.13 16.38
C SER A 204 22.82 -4.06 14.86
N GLY A 205 23.71 -3.20 14.33
CA GLY A 205 23.91 -2.99 12.89
C GLY A 205 25.35 -2.63 12.54
N PRO A 206 26.28 -3.61 12.50
CA PRO A 206 27.67 -3.34 12.17
C PRO A 206 27.84 -2.76 10.76
N PRO A 207 28.85 -1.90 10.53
CA PRO A 207 29.14 -1.37 9.20
C PRO A 207 29.71 -2.46 8.29
N GLY A 208 29.35 -2.41 7.01
CA GLY A 208 29.93 -3.26 5.98
C GLY A 208 31.21 -2.70 5.37
N GLY A 209 31.77 -3.43 4.41
CA GLY A 209 32.94 -2.98 3.65
C GLY A 209 32.61 -1.82 2.71
N ARG A 210 33.59 -0.99 2.38
CA ARG A 210 33.44 0.03 1.34
C ARG A 210 33.55 -0.61 -0.05
N SER A 211 32.54 -0.46 -0.86
CA SER A 211 32.59 -0.86 -2.27
C SER A 211 33.41 0.14 -3.09
N SER A 212 34.19 -0.38 -4.03
CA SER A 212 34.93 0.43 -5.00
C SER A 212 33.98 1.16 -5.94
N TRP A 213 34.43 2.27 -6.55
CA TRP A 213 33.63 2.97 -7.56
C TRP A 213 33.26 2.07 -8.74
N ARG A 214 34.14 1.15 -9.13
CA ARG A 214 33.90 0.18 -10.20
C ARG A 214 32.75 -0.78 -9.85
N GLU A 215 32.68 -1.22 -8.60
CA GLU A 215 31.57 -2.06 -8.10
C GLU A 215 30.26 -1.28 -8.04
N ARG A 216 30.28 -0.01 -7.61
CA ARG A 216 29.09 0.87 -7.59
C ARG A 216 28.51 1.07 -8.99
N PHE A 217 29.37 1.40 -9.98
CA PHE A 217 28.90 1.55 -11.37
C PHE A 217 28.41 0.24 -11.96
N ARG A 218 29.02 -0.90 -11.63
CA ARG A 218 28.52 -2.22 -12.07
C ARG A 218 27.16 -2.51 -11.46
N ALA A 219 26.98 -2.31 -10.15
CA ALA A 219 25.70 -2.50 -9.47
C ALA A 219 24.60 -1.58 -10.02
N LEU A 220 24.92 -0.32 -10.35
CA LEU A 220 24.01 0.60 -10.97
C LEU A 220 23.61 0.14 -12.39
N LYS A 221 24.59 -0.42 -13.14
CA LYS A 221 24.32 -1.01 -14.46
C LYS A 221 23.40 -2.23 -14.37
N ASP A 222 23.46 -3.02 -13.29
CA ASP A 222 22.61 -4.20 -13.13
C ASP A 222 21.12 -3.80 -12.91
N VAL A 223 20.88 -2.63 -12.32
CA VAL A 223 19.52 -2.09 -12.03
C VAL A 223 18.88 -1.36 -13.23
N TRP A 224 19.62 -1.18 -14.36
CA TRP A 224 19.15 -0.39 -15.49
C TRP A 224 17.75 -0.82 -16.01
N ALA A 225 17.46 -2.13 -16.01
CA ALA A 225 16.20 -2.65 -16.52
C ALA A 225 15.01 -2.24 -15.63
N VAL A 226 15.20 -2.28 -14.32
CA VAL A 226 14.21 -1.81 -13.33
C VAL A 226 13.96 -0.32 -13.47
N ALA A 227 15.07 0.46 -13.55
CA ALA A 227 14.98 1.91 -13.73
C ALA A 227 14.32 2.27 -15.06
N ALA A 228 14.72 1.62 -16.16
CA ALA A 228 14.13 1.85 -17.48
C ALA A 228 12.63 1.56 -17.48
N LEU A 229 12.19 0.44 -16.88
CA LEU A 229 10.78 0.09 -16.78
C LEU A 229 10.00 1.13 -15.95
N PHE A 230 10.53 1.52 -14.80
CA PHE A 230 9.91 2.52 -13.93
C PHE A 230 9.76 3.88 -14.64
N PHE A 231 10.85 4.41 -15.21
CA PHE A 231 10.83 5.70 -15.89
C PHE A 231 9.99 5.69 -17.16
N PHE A 232 9.95 4.57 -17.89
CA PHE A 232 9.12 4.42 -19.07
C PHE A 232 7.63 4.46 -18.70
N VAL A 233 7.21 3.69 -17.70
CA VAL A 233 5.81 3.62 -17.28
C VAL A 233 5.38 4.92 -16.58
N MET A 234 6.11 5.31 -15.54
CA MET A 234 5.75 6.51 -14.77
C MET A 234 5.95 7.79 -15.57
N GLY A 235 7.06 7.90 -16.29
CA GLY A 235 7.32 9.04 -17.17
C GLY A 235 6.26 9.19 -18.26
N GLY A 236 5.84 8.08 -18.88
CA GLY A 236 4.76 8.09 -19.87
C GLY A 236 3.41 8.53 -19.31
N ILE A 237 3.09 8.12 -18.05
CA ILE A 237 1.87 8.56 -17.35
C ILE A 237 1.96 10.07 -16.98
N TYR A 238 3.11 10.53 -16.50
CA TYR A 238 3.28 11.93 -16.06
C TYR A 238 3.26 12.93 -17.20
N VAL A 239 3.83 12.57 -18.35
CA VAL A 239 3.80 13.40 -19.56
C VAL A 239 2.43 13.33 -20.26
N GLY A 240 1.55 12.39 -19.86
CA GLY A 240 0.24 12.18 -20.48
C GLY A 240 0.27 11.36 -21.76
N PHE A 241 1.39 10.67 -22.02
CA PHE A 241 1.54 9.77 -23.18
C PHE A 241 0.75 8.47 -22.99
N PHE A 242 0.65 8.01 -21.73
CA PHE A 242 -0.14 6.85 -21.33
C PHE A 242 -1.19 7.24 -20.30
N THR A 243 -2.37 6.64 -20.39
CA THR A 243 -3.27 6.49 -19.26
C THR A 243 -2.68 5.52 -18.23
N ALA A 244 -3.18 5.49 -17.00
CA ALA A 244 -2.71 4.55 -16.00
C ALA A 244 -2.87 3.07 -16.46
N THR A 245 -3.95 2.77 -17.17
CA THR A 245 -4.21 1.42 -17.71
C THR A 245 -3.25 1.03 -18.82
N GLU A 246 -2.99 1.94 -19.77
CA GLU A 246 -2.02 1.71 -20.84
C GLU A 246 -0.60 1.58 -20.28
N GLY A 247 -0.23 2.45 -19.32
CA GLY A 247 1.04 2.36 -18.60
C GLY A 247 1.22 1.02 -17.88
N ALA A 248 0.16 0.51 -17.24
CA ALA A 248 0.18 -0.81 -16.61
C ALA A 248 0.37 -1.95 -17.61
N ALA A 249 -0.31 -1.88 -18.78
CA ALA A 249 -0.17 -2.87 -19.85
C ALA A 249 1.25 -2.88 -20.43
N MET A 250 1.79 -1.69 -20.73
CA MET A 250 3.16 -1.53 -21.21
C MET A 250 4.19 -1.97 -20.17
N GLY A 251 3.93 -1.68 -18.90
CA GLY A 251 4.74 -2.14 -17.78
C GLY A 251 4.77 -3.66 -17.64
N ALA A 252 3.61 -4.30 -17.67
CA ALA A 252 3.50 -5.77 -17.62
C ALA A 252 4.20 -6.43 -18.82
N PHE A 253 4.02 -5.90 -20.02
CA PHE A 253 4.67 -6.38 -21.23
C PHE A 253 6.19 -6.20 -21.16
N GLY A 254 6.66 -5.03 -20.77
CA GLY A 254 8.09 -4.75 -20.59
C GLY A 254 8.74 -5.65 -19.53
N ALA A 255 8.07 -5.86 -18.39
CA ALA A 255 8.54 -6.78 -17.34
C ALA A 255 8.61 -8.23 -17.84
N MET A 256 7.65 -8.66 -18.66
CA MET A 256 7.67 -9.97 -19.33
C MET A 256 8.87 -10.11 -20.27
N ILE A 257 9.14 -9.10 -21.11
CA ILE A 257 10.29 -9.11 -22.02
C ILE A 257 11.59 -9.22 -21.22
N PHE A 258 11.77 -8.44 -20.16
CA PHE A 258 12.97 -8.53 -19.32
C PHE A 258 13.12 -9.89 -18.63
N ALA A 259 12.00 -10.48 -18.16
CA ALA A 259 12.02 -11.81 -17.56
C ALA A 259 12.37 -12.91 -18.58
N LEU A 260 11.90 -12.78 -19.83
CA LEU A 260 12.27 -13.66 -20.95
C LEU A 260 13.76 -13.50 -21.32
N TRP A 261 14.24 -12.26 -21.47
CA TRP A 261 15.63 -11.98 -21.82
C TRP A 261 16.61 -12.53 -20.79
N ARG A 262 16.23 -12.46 -19.50
CA ARG A 262 17.00 -13.05 -18.39
C ARG A 262 16.85 -14.57 -18.27
N ARG A 263 16.08 -15.22 -19.15
CA ARG A 263 15.74 -16.65 -19.09
C ARG A 263 15.14 -17.08 -17.74
N ALA A 264 14.53 -16.15 -17.02
CA ALA A 264 13.85 -16.40 -15.76
C ALA A 264 12.41 -16.92 -15.97
N LEU A 265 11.85 -16.71 -17.16
CA LEU A 265 10.48 -17.07 -17.50
C LEU A 265 10.45 -18.40 -18.27
N THR A 266 10.27 -19.50 -17.54
CA THR A 266 9.93 -20.81 -18.08
C THR A 266 8.41 -20.98 -18.14
N TRP A 267 7.87 -21.96 -18.89
CA TRP A 267 6.44 -22.24 -18.89
C TRP A 267 5.87 -22.43 -17.48
N ARG A 268 6.60 -23.09 -16.60
CA ARG A 268 6.20 -23.30 -15.19
C ARG A 268 6.14 -21.97 -14.41
N THR A 269 7.13 -21.11 -14.59
CA THR A 269 7.19 -19.80 -13.89
C THR A 269 6.18 -18.82 -14.47
N LEU A 270 5.92 -18.86 -15.79
CA LEU A 270 4.88 -18.08 -16.44
C LEU A 270 3.50 -18.47 -15.91
N TYR A 271 3.16 -19.77 -15.95
CA TYR A 271 1.89 -20.27 -15.42
C TYR A 271 1.69 -19.91 -13.94
N ALA A 272 2.74 -20.05 -13.13
CA ALA A 272 2.69 -19.67 -11.72
C ALA A 272 2.49 -18.15 -11.52
N ALA A 273 3.12 -17.29 -12.35
CA ALA A 273 2.90 -15.84 -12.30
C ALA A 273 1.47 -15.46 -12.68
N LEU A 274 0.94 -16.05 -13.75
CA LEU A 274 -0.44 -15.82 -14.20
C LEU A 274 -1.45 -16.29 -13.15
N LEU A 275 -1.27 -17.48 -12.59
CA LEU A 275 -2.15 -18.03 -11.56
C LEU A 275 -2.15 -17.18 -10.28
N GLU A 276 -0.97 -16.73 -9.83
CA GLU A 276 -0.83 -15.86 -8.67
C GLU A 276 -1.50 -14.50 -8.92
N SER A 277 -1.28 -13.91 -10.10
CA SER A 277 -1.93 -12.66 -10.50
C SER A 277 -3.46 -12.81 -10.57
N ALA A 278 -3.95 -13.90 -11.15
CA ALA A 278 -5.38 -14.18 -11.23
C ALA A 278 -6.02 -14.34 -9.84
N ARG A 279 -5.37 -15.09 -8.93
CA ARG A 279 -5.85 -15.26 -7.55
C ARG A 279 -5.93 -13.94 -6.80
N THR A 280 -4.85 -13.15 -6.84
CA THR A 280 -4.81 -11.83 -6.18
C THR A 280 -5.87 -10.89 -6.77
N THR A 281 -5.98 -10.83 -8.09
CA THR A 281 -6.99 -10.01 -8.78
C THR A 281 -8.40 -10.43 -8.40
N SER A 282 -8.71 -11.74 -8.39
CA SER A 282 -10.02 -12.25 -8.02
C SER A 282 -10.39 -11.88 -6.57
N MET A 283 -9.42 -12.00 -5.65
CA MET A 283 -9.62 -11.60 -4.26
C MET A 283 -9.94 -10.10 -4.17
N LEU A 284 -9.19 -9.25 -4.87
CA LEU A 284 -9.38 -7.81 -4.85
C LEU A 284 -10.73 -7.40 -5.45
N PHE A 285 -11.14 -8.00 -6.58
CA PHE A 285 -12.45 -7.74 -7.18
C PHE A 285 -13.60 -8.19 -6.29
N MET A 286 -13.48 -9.30 -5.58
CA MET A 286 -14.49 -9.74 -4.62
C MET A 286 -14.65 -8.74 -3.47
N ILE A 287 -13.53 -8.20 -2.96
CA ILE A 287 -13.56 -7.16 -1.92
C ILE A 287 -14.19 -5.88 -2.48
N LEU A 288 -13.80 -5.46 -3.67
CA LEU A 288 -14.33 -4.28 -4.34
C LEU A 288 -15.85 -4.37 -4.56
N ILE A 289 -16.34 -5.48 -5.07
CA ILE A 289 -17.78 -5.72 -5.28
C ILE A 289 -18.54 -5.65 -3.96
N GLY A 290 -18.06 -6.36 -2.94
CA GLY A 290 -18.66 -6.30 -1.60
C GLY A 290 -18.74 -4.88 -1.05
N ALA A 291 -17.63 -4.13 -1.22
CA ALA A 291 -17.55 -2.74 -0.78
C ALA A 291 -18.49 -1.80 -1.55
N LEU A 292 -18.63 -1.96 -2.87
CA LEU A 292 -19.57 -1.17 -3.68
C LEU A 292 -21.02 -1.42 -3.26
N ILE A 293 -21.39 -2.67 -3.00
CA ILE A 293 -22.72 -3.03 -2.49
C ILE A 293 -22.94 -2.41 -1.10
N PHE A 294 -21.95 -2.49 -0.22
CA PHE A 294 -22.03 -1.89 1.11
C PHE A 294 -22.08 -0.36 1.04
N ALA A 295 -21.32 0.26 0.14
CA ALA A 295 -21.34 1.70 -0.08
C ALA A 295 -22.74 2.21 -0.51
N GLU A 296 -23.45 1.48 -1.37
CA GLU A 296 -24.83 1.83 -1.73
C GLU A 296 -25.78 1.79 -0.53
N PHE A 297 -25.63 0.82 0.35
CA PHE A 297 -26.35 0.79 1.62
C PHE A 297 -26.02 2.01 2.49
N VAL A 298 -24.73 2.31 2.68
CA VAL A 298 -24.30 3.48 3.47
C VAL A 298 -24.81 4.78 2.86
N ASN A 299 -24.77 4.93 1.55
CA ASN A 299 -25.23 6.11 0.83
C ASN A 299 -26.75 6.36 0.98
N ILE A 300 -27.56 5.30 1.05
CA ILE A 300 -29.02 5.44 1.25
C ILE A 300 -29.36 5.75 2.71
N THR A 301 -28.45 5.47 3.66
CA THR A 301 -28.60 5.92 5.04
C THR A 301 -28.29 7.42 5.16
N THR A 302 -28.75 8.05 6.21
CA THR A 302 -28.42 9.46 6.48
C THR A 302 -27.00 9.63 7.05
N MET A 303 -26.24 8.54 7.25
CA MET A 303 -24.98 8.54 7.97
C MET A 303 -23.92 9.53 7.43
N PRO A 304 -23.63 9.61 6.11
CA PRO A 304 -22.67 10.59 5.60
C PRO A 304 -23.13 12.04 5.80
N ALA A 305 -24.43 12.30 5.62
CA ALA A 305 -25.03 13.62 5.80
C ALA A 305 -25.06 14.04 7.28
N ASP A 306 -25.41 13.12 8.17
CA ASP A 306 -25.44 13.34 9.62
C ASP A 306 -24.04 13.59 10.17
N LEU A 307 -23.02 12.85 9.70
CA LEU A 307 -21.62 13.04 10.10
C LEU A 307 -21.13 14.43 9.65
N LYS A 308 -21.46 14.83 8.43
CA LYS A 308 -21.18 16.17 7.91
C LYS A 308 -21.85 17.26 8.75
N ALA A 309 -23.14 17.10 9.06
CA ALA A 309 -23.89 18.04 9.90
C ALA A 309 -23.30 18.12 11.31
N TRP A 310 -22.88 17.00 11.88
CA TRP A 310 -22.25 16.95 13.20
C TRP A 310 -20.95 17.73 13.23
N VAL A 311 -20.04 17.52 12.26
CA VAL A 311 -18.78 18.26 12.13
C VAL A 311 -19.02 19.76 12.00
N THR A 312 -20.04 20.16 11.22
CA THR A 312 -20.40 21.58 11.01
C THR A 312 -21.01 22.19 12.27
N HIS A 313 -21.93 21.47 12.93
CA HIS A 313 -22.63 21.95 14.14
C HIS A 313 -21.66 22.25 15.29
N PHE A 314 -20.69 21.37 15.53
CA PHE A 314 -19.71 21.53 16.61
C PHE A 314 -18.55 22.45 16.22
N ASN A 315 -18.54 23.01 15.02
CA ASN A 315 -17.48 23.89 14.51
C ASN A 315 -16.06 23.34 14.76
N VAL A 316 -15.92 22.02 14.56
CA VAL A 316 -14.65 21.31 14.81
C VAL A 316 -13.62 21.78 13.79
N ARG A 317 -12.42 22.08 14.25
CA ARG A 317 -11.32 22.47 13.35
C ARG A 317 -11.07 21.34 12.31
N PRO A 318 -10.98 21.66 11.01
CA PRO A 318 -10.79 20.64 9.97
C PRO A 318 -9.63 19.69 10.24
N THR A 319 -8.52 20.19 10.77
CA THR A 319 -7.35 19.38 11.15
C THR A 319 -7.64 18.34 12.24
N VAL A 320 -8.54 18.65 13.19
CA VAL A 320 -8.96 17.70 14.23
C VAL A 320 -9.79 16.57 13.65
N VAL A 321 -10.63 16.89 12.66
CA VAL A 321 -11.41 15.86 11.93
C VAL A 321 -10.49 14.91 11.18
N VAL A 322 -9.48 15.44 10.48
CA VAL A 322 -8.45 14.62 9.81
C VAL A 322 -7.71 13.75 10.82
N ALA A 323 -7.29 14.31 11.95
CA ALA A 323 -6.61 13.55 13.00
C ALA A 323 -7.49 12.42 13.57
N ALA A 324 -8.78 12.68 13.79
CA ALA A 324 -9.74 11.67 14.23
C ALA A 324 -9.91 10.54 13.19
N ILE A 325 -10.05 10.90 11.91
CA ILE A 325 -10.09 9.94 10.81
C ILE A 325 -8.81 9.10 10.78
N CYS A 326 -7.64 9.73 10.86
CA CYS A 326 -6.35 9.02 10.92
C CYS A 326 -6.31 8.03 12.11
N ALA A 327 -6.78 8.43 13.30
CA ALA A 327 -6.84 7.56 14.45
C ALA A 327 -7.75 6.33 14.23
N VAL A 328 -8.91 6.53 13.59
CA VAL A 328 -9.80 5.42 13.20
C VAL A 328 -9.10 4.47 12.23
N TYR A 329 -8.40 4.99 11.21
CA TYR A 329 -7.66 4.18 10.26
C TYR A 329 -6.52 3.39 10.91
N VAL A 330 -5.78 3.98 11.86
CA VAL A 330 -4.74 3.25 12.60
C VAL A 330 -5.37 2.08 13.37
N VAL A 331 -6.48 2.31 14.07
CA VAL A 331 -7.17 1.25 14.82
C VAL A 331 -7.66 0.13 13.89
N LEU A 332 -8.35 0.49 12.79
CA LEU A 332 -8.84 -0.49 11.82
C LEU A 332 -7.68 -1.25 11.15
N GLY A 333 -6.60 -0.55 10.80
CA GLY A 333 -5.43 -1.12 10.14
C GLY A 333 -4.67 -2.15 10.97
N THR A 334 -4.82 -2.13 12.31
CA THR A 334 -4.25 -3.18 13.16
C THR A 334 -4.91 -4.54 12.95
N ALA A 335 -6.15 -4.58 12.48
CA ALA A 335 -6.97 -5.80 12.41
C ALA A 335 -7.42 -6.16 10.99
N MET A 336 -7.44 -5.20 10.07
CA MET A 336 -7.97 -5.35 8.72
C MET A 336 -6.86 -5.26 7.66
N GLU A 337 -7.10 -5.91 6.55
CA GLU A 337 -6.25 -5.79 5.35
C GLU A 337 -6.46 -4.41 4.70
N GLU A 338 -5.41 -3.89 4.09
CA GLU A 338 -5.32 -2.52 3.59
C GLU A 338 -6.46 -2.09 2.65
N LEU A 339 -6.81 -2.94 1.69
CA LEU A 339 -7.86 -2.62 0.70
C LEU A 339 -9.25 -2.66 1.31
N SER A 340 -9.49 -3.65 2.16
CA SER A 340 -10.76 -3.79 2.88
C SER A 340 -11.06 -2.59 3.75
N MET A 341 -10.04 -2.10 4.46
CA MET A 341 -10.16 -0.91 5.31
C MET A 341 -10.50 0.34 4.51
N ILE A 342 -9.79 0.57 3.41
CA ILE A 342 -9.99 1.74 2.56
C ILE A 342 -11.38 1.71 1.93
N LEU A 343 -11.77 0.59 1.32
CA LEU A 343 -13.04 0.45 0.65
C LEU A 343 -14.24 0.54 1.58
N LEU A 344 -14.07 0.13 2.85
CA LEU A 344 -15.09 0.30 3.88
C LEU A 344 -15.30 1.76 4.29
N THR A 345 -14.22 2.50 4.39
CA THR A 345 -14.22 3.82 5.07
C THR A 345 -14.36 5.00 4.11
N ILE A 346 -13.93 4.86 2.85
CA ILE A 346 -14.05 5.92 1.83
C ILE A 346 -15.50 6.44 1.70
N PRO A 347 -16.54 5.61 1.58
CA PRO A 347 -17.91 6.11 1.43
C PRO A 347 -18.37 6.99 2.58
N VAL A 348 -17.78 6.79 3.76
CA VAL A 348 -18.13 7.53 4.98
C VAL A 348 -17.31 8.81 5.10
N PHE A 349 -15.99 8.71 4.95
CA PHE A 349 -15.08 9.83 5.27
C PHE A 349 -14.81 10.76 4.09
N PHE A 350 -14.78 10.25 2.87
CA PHE A 350 -14.48 11.05 1.68
C PHE A 350 -15.43 12.24 1.49
N PRO A 351 -16.78 12.08 1.60
CA PRO A 351 -17.71 13.20 1.51
C PRO A 351 -17.46 14.28 2.57
N VAL A 352 -17.03 13.90 3.77
CA VAL A 352 -16.71 14.83 4.86
C VAL A 352 -15.47 15.64 4.53
N ILE A 353 -14.43 14.99 4.04
CA ILE A 353 -13.14 15.61 3.67
C ILE A 353 -13.32 16.62 2.53
N VAL A 354 -14.08 16.24 1.49
CA VAL A 354 -14.40 17.14 0.37
C VAL A 354 -15.21 18.35 0.86
N HIS A 355 -16.16 18.12 1.77
CA HIS A 355 -16.96 19.21 2.37
C HIS A 355 -16.08 20.20 3.18
N LEU A 356 -15.07 19.70 3.86
CA LEU A 356 -14.11 20.52 4.63
C LEU A 356 -13.11 21.27 3.72
N GLY A 357 -13.19 21.10 2.39
CA GLY A 357 -12.36 21.78 1.41
C GLY A 357 -10.95 21.20 1.25
N PHE A 358 -10.70 19.98 1.73
CA PHE A 358 -9.41 19.32 1.48
C PHE A 358 -9.34 18.73 0.07
N ASP A 359 -8.13 18.74 -0.48
CA ASP A 359 -7.88 18.17 -1.81
C ASP A 359 -7.98 16.62 -1.77
N PRO A 360 -8.75 16.00 -2.67
CA PRO A 360 -8.90 14.55 -2.77
C PRO A 360 -7.59 13.79 -2.98
N VAL A 361 -6.64 14.36 -3.75
CA VAL A 361 -5.33 13.74 -4.00
C VAL A 361 -4.51 13.72 -2.72
N TRP A 362 -4.46 14.84 -2.00
CA TRP A 362 -3.79 14.92 -0.71
C TRP A 362 -4.36 13.92 0.29
N PHE A 363 -5.68 13.85 0.40
CA PHE A 363 -6.33 12.91 1.31
C PHE A 363 -6.01 11.45 0.97
N GLY A 364 -5.93 11.10 -0.32
CA GLY A 364 -5.50 9.78 -0.76
C GLY A 364 -4.10 9.41 -0.24
N ILE A 365 -3.16 10.37 -0.27
CA ILE A 365 -1.80 10.16 0.27
C ILE A 365 -1.82 10.03 1.80
N ILE A 366 -2.64 10.83 2.50
CA ILE A 366 -2.80 10.70 3.96
C ILE A 366 -3.33 9.32 4.31
N ILE A 367 -4.36 8.83 3.61
CA ILE A 367 -4.90 7.47 3.82
C ILE A 367 -3.80 6.42 3.64
N VAL A 368 -3.06 6.46 2.52
CA VAL A 368 -1.98 5.48 2.28
C VAL A 368 -0.95 5.52 3.41
N CYS A 369 -0.55 6.71 3.86
CA CYS A 369 0.41 6.86 4.96
C CYS A 369 -0.12 6.26 6.27
N VAL A 370 -1.39 6.46 6.60
CA VAL A 370 -2.00 5.91 7.82
C VAL A 370 -2.18 4.39 7.72
N VAL A 371 -2.51 3.89 6.53
CA VAL A 371 -2.57 2.44 6.25
C VAL A 371 -1.22 1.79 6.52
N GLU A 372 -0.12 2.40 6.06
CA GLU A 372 1.23 1.90 6.32
C GLU A 372 1.51 1.75 7.83
N ILE A 373 1.12 2.75 8.62
CA ILE A 373 1.22 2.68 10.09
C ILE A 373 0.40 1.51 10.63
N GLY A 374 -0.83 1.33 10.15
CA GLY A 374 -1.70 0.22 10.56
C GLY A 374 -1.10 -1.16 10.30
N LEU A 375 -0.49 -1.35 9.10
CA LEU A 375 0.11 -2.62 8.68
C LEU A 375 1.27 -3.10 9.57
N ILE A 376 1.91 -2.19 10.31
CA ILE A 376 3.02 -2.49 11.22
C ILE A 376 2.67 -2.25 12.69
N SER A 377 1.44 -1.83 12.98
CA SER A 377 1.00 -1.53 14.36
C SER A 377 0.51 -2.78 15.09
N PRO A 378 0.83 -2.93 16.40
CA PRO A 378 0.21 -3.96 17.25
C PRO A 378 -1.31 -3.75 17.35
N PRO A 379 -2.13 -4.79 17.58
CA PRO A 379 -1.76 -6.17 18.00
C PRO A 379 -1.50 -7.16 16.87
N VAL A 380 -2.01 -6.93 15.65
CA VAL A 380 -1.86 -7.89 14.54
C VAL A 380 -0.76 -7.45 13.58
N GLY A 381 -0.94 -6.34 12.86
CA GLY A 381 0.00 -5.82 11.86
C GLY A 381 0.29 -6.84 10.76
N MET A 382 -0.37 -6.74 9.62
CA MET A 382 -0.31 -7.76 8.55
C MET A 382 1.11 -8.05 8.07
N ASN A 383 1.97 -7.02 7.93
CA ASN A 383 3.37 -7.22 7.54
C ASN A 383 4.14 -8.04 8.58
N MET A 384 3.83 -7.87 9.86
CA MET A 384 4.49 -8.60 10.93
C MET A 384 4.05 -10.06 10.97
N PHE A 385 2.78 -10.32 10.67
CA PHE A 385 2.26 -11.68 10.57
C PHE A 385 2.93 -12.44 9.40
N VAL A 386 3.08 -11.79 8.25
CA VAL A 386 3.81 -12.35 7.10
C VAL A 386 5.27 -12.64 7.45
N LEU A 387 5.94 -11.70 8.13
CA LEU A 387 7.31 -11.89 8.59
C LEU A 387 7.43 -13.07 9.56
N ARG A 388 6.51 -13.20 10.51
CA ARG A 388 6.49 -14.33 11.45
C ARG A 388 6.40 -15.69 10.73
N THR A 389 5.67 -15.74 9.63
CA THR A 389 5.55 -16.95 8.81
C THR A 389 6.85 -17.25 8.04
N LEU A 390 7.55 -16.23 7.57
CA LEU A 390 8.77 -16.36 6.76
C LEU A 390 10.05 -16.48 7.59
N ILE A 391 10.05 -15.97 8.81
CA ILE A 391 11.19 -15.95 9.74
C ILE A 391 10.73 -16.54 11.08
N PRO A 392 10.41 -17.84 11.13
CA PRO A 392 9.82 -18.47 12.31
C PRO A 392 10.77 -18.52 13.52
N GLU A 393 12.06 -18.36 13.32
CA GLU A 393 13.07 -18.30 14.38
C GLU A 393 13.00 -17.02 15.23
N VAL A 394 12.38 -15.95 14.72
CA VAL A 394 12.26 -14.67 15.45
C VAL A 394 10.94 -14.61 16.21
N SER A 395 11.00 -14.34 17.51
CA SER A 395 9.78 -14.20 18.31
C SER A 395 8.95 -12.99 17.88
N THR A 396 7.62 -13.12 17.99
CA THR A 396 6.69 -12.02 17.67
C THR A 396 7.02 -10.75 18.49
N ALA A 397 7.38 -10.90 19.76
CA ALA A 397 7.76 -9.78 20.63
C ALA A 397 9.02 -9.07 20.11
N THR A 398 10.00 -9.80 19.57
CA THR A 398 11.22 -9.23 18.96
C THR A 398 10.86 -8.44 17.72
N ILE A 399 9.99 -8.96 16.84
CA ILE A 399 9.52 -8.27 15.64
C ILE A 399 8.83 -6.97 16.04
N PHE A 400 7.86 -7.02 16.97
CA PHE A 400 7.13 -5.83 17.44
C PHE A 400 8.07 -4.78 18.03
N SER A 401 8.99 -5.18 18.90
CA SER A 401 9.96 -4.24 19.49
C SER A 401 10.88 -3.62 18.44
N GLY A 402 11.17 -4.35 17.36
CA GLY A 402 11.99 -3.89 16.24
C GLY A 402 11.28 -2.87 15.36
N VAL A 403 9.96 -3.01 15.21
CA VAL A 403 9.15 -2.15 14.33
C VAL A 403 8.81 -0.80 14.97
N LEU A 404 8.75 -0.70 16.30
CA LEU A 404 8.37 0.54 16.98
C LEU A 404 9.10 1.81 16.51
N PRO A 405 10.43 1.84 16.31
CA PRO A 405 11.10 3.04 15.81
C PRO A 405 10.67 3.42 14.39
N PHE A 406 10.35 2.45 13.54
CA PHE A 406 9.88 2.66 12.17
C PHE A 406 8.44 3.18 12.18
N MET A 407 7.57 2.65 13.04
CA MET A 407 6.21 3.16 13.25
C MET A 407 6.24 4.63 13.68
N TRP A 408 7.12 5.02 14.61
CA TRP A 408 7.26 6.42 14.99
C TRP A 408 7.78 7.30 13.86
N ALA A 409 8.68 6.80 13.01
CA ALA A 409 9.13 7.51 11.82
C ALA A 409 7.96 7.78 10.85
N ASP A 410 7.04 6.81 10.67
CA ASP A 410 5.84 6.99 9.86
C ASP A 410 4.82 7.94 10.49
N VAL A 411 4.67 7.94 11.82
CA VAL A 411 3.85 8.95 12.52
C VAL A 411 4.41 10.36 12.31
N VAL A 412 5.74 10.52 12.38
CA VAL A 412 6.38 11.81 12.08
C VAL A 412 6.15 12.20 10.62
N ARG A 413 6.27 11.25 9.68
CA ARG A 413 5.95 11.48 8.26
C ARG A 413 4.51 11.95 8.09
N LEU A 414 3.55 11.27 8.72
CA LEU A 414 2.14 11.66 8.68
C LEU A 414 1.94 13.10 9.19
N ALA A 415 2.55 13.45 10.32
CA ALA A 415 2.49 14.81 10.86
C ALA A 415 3.07 15.84 9.89
N ILE A 416 4.18 15.54 9.23
CA ILE A 416 4.79 16.40 8.20
C ILE A 416 3.83 16.57 7.00
N LEU A 417 3.22 15.51 6.50
CA LEU A 417 2.32 15.55 5.34
C LEU A 417 1.01 16.29 5.66
N VAL A 418 0.52 16.21 6.89
CA VAL A 418 -0.64 16.99 7.35
C VAL A 418 -0.28 18.46 7.51
N ALA A 419 0.90 18.78 8.06
CA ALA A 419 1.36 20.16 8.25
C ALA A 419 1.74 20.85 6.93
N PHE A 420 2.25 20.09 5.95
CA PHE A 420 2.76 20.59 4.68
C PHE A 420 2.11 19.87 3.49
N PRO A 421 0.83 20.12 3.16
CA PRO A 421 0.10 19.47 2.06
C PRO A 421 0.79 19.61 0.70
N TRP A 422 1.54 20.69 0.49
CA TRP A 422 2.28 20.96 -0.74
C TRP A 422 3.29 19.84 -1.09
N LEU A 423 3.82 19.11 -0.12
CA LEU A 423 4.71 17.98 -0.37
C LEU A 423 4.05 16.88 -1.21
N SER A 424 2.74 16.70 -1.06
CA SER A 424 1.96 15.76 -1.87
C SER A 424 1.41 16.40 -3.15
N LEU A 425 1.12 17.72 -3.13
CA LEU A 425 0.41 18.38 -4.22
C LEU A 425 1.32 19.07 -5.24
N TRP A 426 2.60 19.29 -4.90
CA TRP A 426 3.52 20.00 -5.78
C TRP A 426 3.77 19.27 -7.11
N LEU A 427 4.08 17.99 -7.07
CA LEU A 427 4.34 17.21 -8.29
C LEU A 427 3.08 17.06 -9.17
N PRO A 428 1.89 16.73 -8.61
CA PRO A 428 0.63 16.76 -9.36
C PRO A 428 0.29 18.10 -10.02
N SER A 429 0.66 19.22 -9.40
CA SER A 429 0.41 20.56 -9.96
C SER A 429 1.22 20.86 -11.22
N LEU A 430 2.31 20.12 -11.45
CA LEU A 430 3.13 20.21 -12.67
C LEU A 430 2.61 19.35 -13.83
N MET A 431 1.66 18.45 -13.54
CA MET A 431 1.05 17.63 -14.59
C MET A 431 -0.02 18.44 -15.33
N ARG A 432 0.04 18.38 -16.66
CA ARG A 432 -0.92 19.02 -17.56
C ARG A 432 -2.24 18.27 -17.65
#